data_2dfed7a707dc6d444e63a2d9f4666795
#
_entry.id   2dfed7a707dc6d444e63a2d9f4666795
#
_cell.length_a   1.000
_cell.length_b   1.000
_cell.length_c   1.000
_cell.angle_alpha   90.00
_cell.angle_beta   90.00
_cell.angle_gamma   90.00
#
_symmetry.space_group_name_H-M   'P 1'
#
loop_
_entity.id
_entity.type
_entity.pdbx_description
1 polymer ?
#
loop_
_entity_poly.entity_id
_entity_poly.type
_entity_poly.pdbx_seq_one_letter_code
_entity_poly.pdbx_strand_id
1 'polypeptide(L)'
;MSAGTEQETEERAYVYMVRCAGGQLYTGWTNDPGARLHAHKTGRGAKATRAMGAERFAYLERCADRSAALRREAALKKLPKAKKEALCAGWEEKNLPRLSVASRADAKDILELYNWYVLHHTATFQVTPSTLEEYEDWVDNTLKVAPLLLARDADGRLLGYACAHRWHPREAYDWSVESTIYCAPDARGCGVGTLLYRALLELLAACGYWNVYALVADPNPASERIHAQLGFSCVGRTPHTAYKFGWLGLSTWWLALRTGNEKPAPVRRVPAEQTQAVLCKYGKTE
;
A
#
# COMPACT_ATOMS: atom_id res chain seq x y z
N MET A 1 -34.64 -6.37 -31.65
CA MET A 1 -34.26 -4.97 -31.38
C MET A 1 -33.64 -4.97 -29.98
N SER A 2 -32.33 -5.10 -29.94
CA SER A 2 -31.58 -5.09 -28.67
C SER A 2 -31.09 -3.66 -28.42
N ALA A 3 -31.62 -3.04 -27.37
CA ALA A 3 -31.16 -1.75 -26.91
C ALA A 3 -29.80 -1.97 -26.23
N GLY A 4 -28.74 -1.56 -26.89
CA GLY A 4 -27.42 -1.44 -26.28
C GLY A 4 -27.44 -0.27 -25.28
N THR A 5 -27.30 -0.57 -24.01
CA THR A 5 -26.98 0.41 -22.99
C THR A 5 -25.56 0.90 -23.23
N GLU A 6 -25.41 2.05 -23.88
CA GLU A 6 -24.16 2.82 -23.87
C GLU A 6 -23.90 3.24 -22.42
N GLN A 7 -22.95 2.57 -21.78
CA GLN A 7 -22.33 3.06 -20.54
C GLN A 7 -21.53 4.30 -20.95
N GLU A 8 -22.07 5.49 -20.69
CA GLU A 8 -21.29 6.73 -20.67
C GLU A 8 -20.11 6.53 -19.68
N THR A 9 -18.94 6.34 -20.21
CA THR A 9 -17.71 6.40 -19.41
C THR A 9 -17.51 7.85 -18.97
N GLU A 10 -17.96 8.18 -17.76
CA GLU A 10 -17.69 9.47 -17.13
C GLU A 10 -16.20 9.81 -17.27
N GLU A 11 -15.90 10.84 -18.04
CA GLU A 11 -14.51 11.26 -18.31
C GLU A 11 -13.90 11.80 -17.00
N ARG A 12 -13.19 10.93 -16.28
CA ARG A 12 -12.59 11.29 -14.99
C ARG A 12 -11.41 12.23 -15.23
N ALA A 13 -11.44 13.39 -14.59
CA ALA A 13 -10.35 14.37 -14.64
C ALA A 13 -9.97 14.82 -13.23
N TYR A 14 -8.67 14.92 -12.97
CA TYR A 14 -8.12 15.29 -11.68
C TYR A 14 -6.99 16.29 -11.84
N VAL A 15 -6.95 17.29 -10.97
CA VAL A 15 -5.74 18.10 -10.76
C VAL A 15 -5.03 17.62 -9.51
N TYR A 16 -3.71 17.68 -9.49
CA TYR A 16 -2.92 17.16 -8.39
C TYR A 16 -1.66 17.99 -8.11
N MET A 17 -1.17 17.88 -6.88
CA MET A 17 0.19 18.24 -6.51
C MET A 17 0.91 17.01 -5.94
N VAL A 18 2.13 16.74 -6.43
CA VAL A 18 2.99 15.67 -5.94
C VAL A 18 4.10 16.26 -5.08
N ARG A 19 4.31 15.71 -3.90
CA ARG A 19 5.47 15.98 -3.04
C ARG A 19 6.67 15.21 -3.58
N CYS A 20 7.79 15.90 -3.73
CA CYS A 20 9.05 15.31 -4.13
C CYS A 20 10.00 15.15 -2.93
N ALA A 21 11.04 14.32 -3.06
CA ALA A 21 11.99 13.96 -2.00
C ALA A 21 12.62 15.17 -1.27
N GLY A 22 12.89 16.25 -1.97
CA GLY A 22 13.39 17.51 -1.38
C GLY A 22 12.26 18.45 -0.90
N GLY A 23 11.02 17.97 -0.71
CA GLY A 23 9.88 18.77 -0.23
C GLY A 23 9.23 19.68 -1.28
N GLN A 24 9.72 19.70 -2.53
CA GLN A 24 9.14 20.50 -3.60
C GLN A 24 7.78 19.95 -4.04
N LEU A 25 6.91 20.84 -4.54
CA LEU A 25 5.61 20.49 -5.09
C LEU A 25 5.61 20.60 -6.62
N TYR A 26 5.20 19.52 -7.28
CA TYR A 26 4.90 19.51 -8.71
C TYR A 26 3.39 19.49 -8.92
N THR A 27 2.86 20.38 -9.77
CA THR A 27 1.43 20.47 -10.10
C THR A 27 1.17 19.95 -11.51
N GLY A 28 0.12 19.13 -11.66
CA GLY A 28 -0.31 18.56 -12.94
C GLY A 28 -1.77 18.16 -12.94
N TRP A 29 -2.24 17.65 -14.07
CA TRP A 29 -3.56 17.02 -14.20
C TRP A 29 -3.44 15.62 -14.78
N THR A 30 -4.49 14.79 -14.61
CA THR A 30 -4.55 13.42 -15.14
C THR A 30 -6.00 12.90 -15.17
N ASN A 31 -6.25 11.90 -15.98
CA ASN A 31 -7.48 11.10 -15.92
C ASN A 31 -7.31 9.83 -15.06
N ASP A 32 -6.08 9.42 -14.77
CA ASP A 32 -5.75 8.28 -13.90
C ASP A 32 -4.66 8.68 -12.91
N PRO A 33 -5.05 9.01 -11.64
CA PRO A 33 -4.10 9.38 -10.60
C PRO A 33 -3.10 8.28 -10.27
N GLY A 34 -3.53 7.02 -10.24
CA GLY A 34 -2.67 5.88 -9.89
C GLY A 34 -1.55 5.69 -10.92
N ALA A 35 -1.91 5.57 -12.20
CA ALA A 35 -0.97 5.44 -13.30
C ALA A 35 -0.04 6.67 -13.37
N ARG A 36 -0.56 7.88 -13.12
CA ARG A 36 0.21 9.12 -13.16
C ARG A 36 1.26 9.21 -12.08
N LEU A 37 0.90 8.88 -10.82
CA LEU A 37 1.85 8.86 -9.72
C LEU A 37 2.94 7.81 -9.96
N HIS A 38 2.55 6.63 -10.45
CA HIS A 38 3.51 5.59 -10.84
C HIS A 38 4.50 6.10 -11.92
N ALA A 39 4.00 6.76 -12.97
CA ALA A 39 4.86 7.33 -14.01
C ALA A 39 5.85 8.38 -13.45
N HIS A 40 5.41 9.19 -12.48
CA HIS A 40 6.29 10.13 -11.79
C HIS A 40 7.39 9.43 -10.98
N LYS A 41 7.04 8.39 -10.21
CA LYS A 41 7.98 7.63 -9.37
C LYS A 41 9.00 6.84 -10.17
N THR A 42 8.61 6.32 -11.35
CA THR A 42 9.49 5.53 -12.23
C THR A 42 10.28 6.38 -13.24
N GLY A 43 10.25 7.70 -13.12
CA GLY A 43 10.96 8.60 -14.02
C GLY A 43 10.35 8.73 -15.43
N ARG A 44 9.19 8.12 -15.67
CA ARG A 44 8.41 8.24 -16.92
C ARG A 44 7.43 9.42 -16.91
N GLY A 45 7.36 10.15 -15.80
CA GLY A 45 6.56 11.35 -15.63
C GLY A 45 7.20 12.60 -16.21
N ALA A 46 6.81 13.77 -15.67
CA ALA A 46 7.37 15.04 -16.10
C ALA A 46 8.89 15.15 -15.82
N LYS A 47 9.61 15.91 -16.66
CA LYS A 47 11.06 16.14 -16.50
C LYS A 47 11.42 16.65 -15.10
N ALA A 48 10.61 17.54 -14.54
CA ALA A 48 10.82 18.08 -13.19
C ALA A 48 10.75 17.00 -12.10
N THR A 49 9.73 16.13 -12.13
CA THR A 49 9.59 15.06 -11.13
C THR A 49 10.62 13.95 -11.26
N ARG A 50 11.18 13.76 -12.46
CA ARG A 50 12.31 12.85 -12.69
C ARG A 50 13.57 13.29 -11.93
N ALA A 51 13.85 14.60 -11.94
CA ALA A 51 15.01 15.15 -11.25
C ALA A 51 14.81 15.26 -9.73
N MET A 52 13.57 15.51 -9.28
CA MET A 52 13.25 15.80 -7.88
C MET A 52 12.81 14.57 -7.07
N GLY A 53 12.56 13.41 -7.69
CA GLY A 53 12.08 12.20 -7.04
C GLY A 53 10.65 12.35 -6.49
N ALA A 54 9.63 11.88 -7.21
CA ALA A 54 8.24 11.96 -6.76
C ALA A 54 7.95 10.92 -5.67
N GLU A 55 7.32 11.33 -4.56
CA GLU A 55 7.02 10.43 -3.44
C GLU A 55 5.53 10.10 -3.34
N ARG A 56 4.65 11.09 -3.21
CA ARG A 56 3.22 10.92 -2.98
C ARG A 56 2.40 12.10 -3.46
N PHE A 57 1.11 11.90 -3.62
CA PHE A 57 0.22 13.05 -3.74
C PHE A 57 0.21 13.83 -2.41
N ALA A 58 0.31 15.14 -2.52
CA ALA A 58 0.09 16.09 -1.44
C ALA A 58 -1.25 16.83 -1.62
N TYR A 59 -1.83 16.76 -2.81
CA TYR A 59 -3.14 17.29 -3.14
C TYR A 59 -3.72 16.55 -4.35
N LEU A 60 -5.00 16.22 -4.31
CA LEU A 60 -5.76 15.63 -5.41
C LEU A 60 -7.19 16.17 -5.36
N GLU A 61 -7.68 16.71 -6.48
CA GLU A 61 -9.02 17.25 -6.62
C GLU A 61 -9.66 16.69 -7.89
N ARG A 62 -10.86 16.12 -7.79
CA ARG A 62 -11.66 15.71 -8.95
C ARG A 62 -12.28 16.94 -9.60
N CYS A 63 -12.16 17.02 -10.92
CA CYS A 63 -12.76 18.07 -11.75
C CYS A 63 -13.88 17.49 -12.59
N ALA A 64 -14.79 18.34 -13.03
CA ALA A 64 -15.94 17.93 -13.83
C ALA A 64 -15.50 17.30 -15.17
N ASP A 65 -14.49 17.88 -15.81
CA ASP A 65 -13.96 17.46 -17.09
C ASP A 65 -12.48 17.84 -17.25
N ARG A 66 -11.88 17.45 -18.35
CA ARG A 66 -10.49 17.77 -18.71
C ARG A 66 -10.24 19.29 -18.78
N SER A 67 -11.17 20.06 -19.32
CA SER A 67 -11.04 21.51 -19.47
C SER A 67 -11.02 22.21 -18.11
N ALA A 68 -11.87 21.78 -17.18
CA ALA A 68 -11.89 22.22 -15.80
C ALA A 68 -10.57 21.88 -15.09
N ALA A 69 -10.03 20.66 -15.28
CA ALA A 69 -8.76 20.26 -14.71
C ALA A 69 -7.60 21.10 -15.22
N LEU A 70 -7.54 21.40 -16.50
CA LEU A 70 -6.51 22.28 -17.09
C LEU A 70 -6.60 23.72 -16.55
N ARG A 71 -7.80 24.29 -16.44
CA ARG A 71 -7.99 25.62 -15.84
C ARG A 71 -7.54 25.63 -14.38
N ARG A 72 -7.91 24.58 -13.64
CA ARG A 72 -7.53 24.45 -12.23
C ARG A 72 -6.04 24.28 -12.03
N GLU A 73 -5.38 23.46 -12.88
CA GLU A 73 -3.93 23.31 -12.89
C GLU A 73 -3.22 24.65 -13.10
N ALA A 74 -3.65 25.43 -14.10
CA ALA A 74 -3.09 26.75 -14.37
C ALA A 74 -3.27 27.73 -13.19
N ALA A 75 -4.44 27.68 -12.53
CA ALA A 75 -4.71 28.48 -11.33
C ALA A 75 -3.79 28.06 -10.16
N LEU A 76 -3.66 26.77 -9.90
CA LEU A 76 -2.79 26.27 -8.84
C LEU A 76 -1.31 26.60 -9.09
N LYS A 77 -0.84 26.54 -10.34
CA LYS A 77 0.54 26.90 -10.68
C LYS A 77 0.88 28.35 -10.35
N LYS A 78 -0.07 29.26 -10.47
CA LYS A 78 0.08 30.70 -10.16
C LYS A 78 0.08 31.00 -8.66
N LEU A 79 -0.38 30.09 -7.80
CA LEU A 79 -0.40 30.32 -6.36
C LEU A 79 1.01 30.46 -5.78
N PRO A 80 1.22 31.38 -4.81
CA PRO A 80 2.43 31.41 -4.00
C PRO A 80 2.66 30.09 -3.28
N LYS A 81 3.94 29.78 -2.97
CA LYS A 81 4.32 28.52 -2.28
C LYS A 81 3.50 28.30 -1.00
N ALA A 82 3.39 29.32 -0.16
CA ALA A 82 2.63 29.23 1.10
C ALA A 82 1.17 28.83 0.90
N LYS A 83 0.48 29.35 -0.12
CA LYS A 83 -0.89 28.96 -0.44
C LYS A 83 -0.99 27.53 -0.97
N LYS A 84 -0.01 27.07 -1.75
CA LYS A 84 0.04 25.66 -2.18
C LYS A 84 0.25 24.73 -0.99
N GLU A 85 1.15 25.07 -0.08
CA GLU A 85 1.40 24.28 1.13
C GLU A 85 0.16 24.23 2.03
N ALA A 86 -0.58 25.35 2.19
CA ALA A 86 -1.84 25.36 2.95
C ALA A 86 -2.91 24.44 2.32
N LEU A 87 -3.03 24.44 0.97
CA LEU A 87 -3.93 23.51 0.27
C LEU A 87 -3.51 22.05 0.47
N CYS A 88 -2.20 21.77 0.38
CA CYS A 88 -1.66 20.44 0.65
C CYS A 88 -1.94 20.00 2.08
N ALA A 89 -1.64 20.84 3.07
CA ALA A 89 -1.90 20.53 4.49
C ALA A 89 -3.36 20.21 4.76
N GLY A 90 -4.30 21.02 4.25
CA GLY A 90 -5.72 20.77 4.41
C GLY A 90 -6.22 19.51 3.68
N TRP A 91 -5.62 19.17 2.54
CA TRP A 91 -5.93 17.93 1.83
C TRP A 91 -5.30 16.70 2.54
N GLU A 92 -4.04 16.81 2.94
CA GLU A 92 -3.33 15.78 3.68
C GLU A 92 -4.01 15.48 5.02
N GLU A 93 -4.51 16.51 5.71
CA GLU A 93 -5.28 16.35 6.93
C GLU A 93 -6.55 15.52 6.75
N LYS A 94 -7.20 15.62 5.61
CA LYS A 94 -8.44 14.86 5.30
C LYS A 94 -8.16 13.49 4.69
N ASN A 95 -7.11 13.36 3.89
CA ASN A 95 -6.95 12.24 2.96
C ASN A 95 -5.73 11.35 3.24
N LEU A 96 -4.72 11.80 4.00
CA LEU A 96 -3.67 10.90 4.44
C LEU A 96 -4.23 9.95 5.50
N PRO A 97 -4.01 8.63 5.34
CA PRO A 97 -4.44 7.67 6.34
C PRO A 97 -3.65 7.87 7.65
N ARG A 98 -4.29 7.59 8.75
CA ARG A 98 -3.62 7.39 10.03
C ARG A 98 -3.00 6.00 10.04
N LEU A 99 -1.70 5.93 10.31
CA LEU A 99 -0.99 4.67 10.45
C LEU A 99 -0.76 4.36 11.92
N SER A 100 -1.08 3.14 12.32
CA SER A 100 -0.86 2.63 13.68
C SER A 100 -0.39 1.18 13.66
N VAL A 101 0.17 0.72 14.77
CA VAL A 101 0.35 -0.71 15.03
C VAL A 101 -0.96 -1.23 15.60
N ALA A 102 -1.41 -2.38 15.11
CA ALA A 102 -2.62 -3.05 15.59
C ALA A 102 -2.48 -3.55 17.03
N SER A 103 -3.60 -3.72 17.66
CA SER A 103 -3.77 -4.45 18.91
C SER A 103 -4.84 -5.54 18.75
N ARG A 104 -5.03 -6.39 19.76
CA ARG A 104 -6.11 -7.38 19.78
C ARG A 104 -7.49 -6.74 19.58
N ALA A 105 -7.70 -5.51 20.04
CA ALA A 105 -8.95 -4.78 19.89
C ALA A 105 -9.32 -4.48 18.42
N ASP A 106 -8.34 -4.46 17.52
CA ASP A 106 -8.53 -4.21 16.09
C ASP A 106 -8.93 -5.48 15.31
N ALA A 107 -8.93 -6.65 15.96
CA ALA A 107 -9.17 -7.94 15.30
C ALA A 107 -10.50 -7.98 14.53
N LYS A 108 -11.55 -7.34 15.05
CA LYS A 108 -12.86 -7.28 14.39
C LYS A 108 -12.80 -6.58 13.03
N ASP A 109 -12.19 -5.40 12.98
CA ASP A 109 -12.10 -4.61 11.74
C ASP A 109 -11.22 -5.32 10.69
N ILE A 110 -10.12 -5.94 11.17
CA ILE A 110 -9.20 -6.70 10.31
C ILE A 110 -9.92 -7.92 9.75
N LEU A 111 -10.66 -8.65 10.59
CA LEU A 111 -11.45 -9.82 10.21
C LEU A 111 -12.53 -9.47 9.18
N GLU A 112 -13.28 -8.39 9.38
CA GLU A 112 -14.32 -7.95 8.44
C GLU A 112 -13.70 -7.70 7.05
N LEU A 113 -12.57 -7.01 6.99
CA LEU A 113 -11.85 -6.78 5.74
C LEU A 113 -11.33 -8.08 5.14
N TYR A 114 -10.73 -8.98 5.93
CA TYR A 114 -10.20 -10.25 5.44
C TYR A 114 -11.31 -11.18 4.94
N ASN A 115 -12.40 -11.34 5.69
CA ASN A 115 -13.53 -12.16 5.29
C ASN A 115 -14.22 -11.67 4.01
N TRP A 116 -14.19 -10.34 3.77
CA TRP A 116 -14.61 -9.84 2.46
C TRP A 116 -13.76 -10.45 1.33
N TYR A 117 -12.42 -10.54 1.49
CA TYR A 117 -11.54 -11.19 0.52
C TYR A 117 -11.76 -12.70 0.42
N VAL A 118 -12.03 -13.36 1.55
CA VAL A 118 -12.37 -14.79 1.55
C VAL A 118 -13.59 -15.05 0.68
N LEU A 119 -14.61 -14.23 0.77
CA LEU A 119 -15.88 -14.45 0.08
C LEU A 119 -15.92 -13.91 -1.35
N HIS A 120 -15.10 -12.89 -1.70
CA HIS A 120 -15.29 -12.15 -2.94
C HIS A 120 -14.04 -12.03 -3.81
N HIS A 121 -12.89 -12.55 -3.38
CA HIS A 121 -11.64 -12.32 -4.11
C HIS A 121 -10.67 -13.50 -4.03
N THR A 122 -9.81 -13.60 -5.03
CA THR A 122 -8.77 -14.65 -5.13
C THR A 122 -7.46 -14.28 -4.43
N ALA A 123 -7.34 -13.09 -3.83
CA ALA A 123 -6.11 -12.64 -3.17
C ALA A 123 -5.77 -13.43 -1.89
N THR A 124 -6.69 -14.22 -1.36
CA THR A 124 -6.43 -15.24 -0.36
C THR A 124 -6.97 -16.58 -0.87
N PHE A 125 -6.27 -17.67 -0.56
CA PHE A 125 -6.72 -19.02 -0.91
C PHE A 125 -7.67 -19.62 0.13
N GLN A 126 -7.91 -18.94 1.25
CA GLN A 126 -8.92 -19.33 2.21
C GLN A 126 -10.32 -19.24 1.57
N VAL A 127 -11.15 -20.25 1.77
CA VAL A 127 -12.51 -20.35 1.21
C VAL A 127 -13.61 -20.22 2.25
N THR A 128 -13.31 -20.53 3.51
CA THR A 128 -14.23 -20.43 4.64
C THR A 128 -13.88 -19.21 5.49
N PRO A 129 -14.82 -18.31 5.79
CA PRO A 129 -14.59 -17.18 6.67
C PRO A 129 -14.10 -17.62 8.06
N SER A 130 -13.18 -16.83 8.63
CA SER A 130 -12.69 -17.02 9.99
C SER A 130 -13.67 -16.44 11.02
N THR A 131 -13.57 -16.91 12.25
CA THR A 131 -14.28 -16.38 13.42
C THR A 131 -13.49 -15.25 14.09
N LEU A 132 -14.16 -14.49 14.97
CA LEU A 132 -13.50 -13.41 15.71
C LEU A 132 -12.43 -13.97 16.67
N GLU A 133 -12.71 -15.07 17.36
CA GLU A 133 -11.79 -15.71 18.30
C GLU A 133 -10.50 -16.16 17.58
N GLU A 134 -10.61 -16.82 16.43
CA GLU A 134 -9.47 -17.23 15.61
C GLU A 134 -8.64 -16.02 15.18
N TYR A 135 -9.31 -14.90 14.88
CA TYR A 135 -8.62 -13.71 14.39
C TYR A 135 -7.97 -12.87 15.49
N GLU A 136 -8.55 -12.86 16.68
CA GLU A 136 -7.93 -12.30 17.88
C GLU A 136 -6.61 -13.00 18.20
N ASP A 137 -6.60 -14.33 18.17
CA ASP A 137 -5.40 -15.13 18.39
C ASP A 137 -4.39 -14.97 17.25
N TRP A 138 -4.86 -14.83 16.01
CA TRP A 138 -4.03 -14.53 14.86
C TRP A 138 -3.33 -13.17 15.01
N VAL A 139 -4.02 -12.12 15.46
CA VAL A 139 -3.42 -10.79 15.73
C VAL A 139 -2.31 -10.90 16.77
N ASP A 140 -2.59 -11.55 17.92
CA ASP A 140 -1.61 -11.74 18.99
C ASP A 140 -0.38 -12.51 18.51
N ASN A 141 -0.57 -13.56 17.72
CA ASN A 141 0.53 -14.36 17.18
C ASN A 141 1.33 -13.60 16.12
N THR A 142 0.68 -12.82 15.26
CA THR A 142 1.33 -11.98 14.25
C THR A 142 2.22 -10.94 14.91
N LEU A 143 1.74 -10.27 15.95
CA LEU A 143 2.48 -9.25 16.70
C LEU A 143 3.71 -9.81 17.44
N LYS A 144 3.80 -11.13 17.67
CA LYS A 144 5.01 -11.76 18.22
C LYS A 144 6.14 -11.84 17.19
N VAL A 145 5.81 -11.89 15.91
CA VAL A 145 6.76 -12.00 14.80
C VAL A 145 7.17 -10.61 14.29
N ALA A 146 6.21 -9.80 13.89
CA ALA A 146 6.45 -8.52 13.23
C ALA A 146 5.34 -7.52 13.55
N PRO A 147 5.54 -6.22 13.29
CA PRO A 147 4.46 -5.25 13.38
C PRO A 147 3.32 -5.59 12.42
N LEU A 148 2.08 -5.52 12.93
CA LEU A 148 0.84 -5.53 12.14
C LEU A 148 0.38 -4.08 12.02
N LEU A 149 0.45 -3.52 10.81
CA LEU A 149 0.17 -2.12 10.56
C LEU A 149 -1.25 -1.92 10.03
N LEU A 150 -1.92 -0.90 10.53
CA LEU A 150 -3.24 -0.45 10.11
C LEU A 150 -3.13 0.90 9.42
N ALA A 151 -3.99 1.12 8.42
CA ALA A 151 -4.27 2.42 7.85
C ALA A 151 -5.76 2.73 8.03
N ARG A 152 -6.08 3.85 8.70
CA ARG A 152 -7.44 4.31 8.94
C ARG A 152 -7.66 5.68 8.32
N ASP A 153 -8.89 5.98 7.88
CA ASP A 153 -9.27 7.33 7.45
C ASP A 153 -9.51 8.27 8.64
N ALA A 154 -9.96 9.48 8.35
CA ALA A 154 -10.24 10.49 9.37
C ALA A 154 -11.38 10.08 10.32
N ASP A 155 -12.31 9.26 9.84
CA ASP A 155 -13.47 8.77 10.59
C ASP A 155 -13.17 7.48 11.36
N GLY A 156 -11.92 6.98 11.30
CA GLY A 156 -11.47 5.77 11.98
C GLY A 156 -11.75 4.46 11.24
N ARG A 157 -12.33 4.52 10.04
CA ARG A 157 -12.60 3.32 9.22
C ARG A 157 -11.30 2.68 8.72
N LEU A 158 -11.19 1.38 8.78
CA LEU A 158 -10.04 0.64 8.27
C LEU A 158 -9.97 0.71 6.73
N LEU A 159 -8.88 1.26 6.21
CA LEU A 159 -8.56 1.33 4.77
C LEU A 159 -7.71 0.17 4.30
N GLY A 160 -7.00 -0.48 5.21
CA GLY A 160 -6.16 -1.64 4.93
C GLY A 160 -5.20 -1.94 6.06
N TYR A 161 -4.57 -3.09 5.96
CA TYR A 161 -3.54 -3.53 6.89
C TYR A 161 -2.40 -4.24 6.15
N ALA A 162 -1.22 -4.26 6.77
CA ALA A 162 -0.06 -5.01 6.30
C ALA A 162 0.68 -5.64 7.48
N CYS A 163 1.14 -6.87 7.32
CA CYS A 163 1.86 -7.63 8.33
C CYS A 163 2.88 -8.57 7.72
N ALA A 164 3.62 -9.25 8.58
CA ALA A 164 4.50 -10.33 8.15
C ALA A 164 4.42 -11.52 9.12
N HIS A 165 4.60 -12.70 8.56
CA HIS A 165 4.61 -13.98 9.27
C HIS A 165 5.95 -14.66 9.07
N ARG A 166 6.27 -15.67 9.90
CA ARG A 166 7.43 -16.53 9.66
C ARG A 166 7.30 -17.19 8.28
N TRP A 167 8.36 -17.10 7.48
CA TRP A 167 8.40 -17.77 6.17
C TRP A 167 8.33 -19.30 6.31
N HIS A 168 9.01 -19.85 7.33
CA HIS A 168 9.09 -21.29 7.57
C HIS A 168 9.29 -21.56 9.07
N PRO A 169 8.80 -22.68 9.64
CA PRO A 169 8.90 -22.95 11.07
C PRO A 169 10.32 -23.29 11.56
N ARG A 170 11.26 -23.67 10.69
CA ARG A 170 12.63 -24.03 11.08
C ARG A 170 13.48 -22.79 11.38
N GLU A 171 14.30 -22.85 12.41
CA GLU A 171 15.12 -21.74 12.93
C GLU A 171 16.08 -21.13 11.89
N ALA A 172 16.58 -21.92 10.92
CA ALA A 172 17.43 -21.40 9.84
C ALA A 172 16.73 -20.33 8.98
N TYR A 173 15.40 -20.20 9.06
CA TYR A 173 14.61 -19.18 8.36
C TYR A 173 14.22 -18.00 9.23
N ASP A 174 14.75 -17.85 10.45
CA ASP A 174 14.34 -16.80 11.40
C ASP A 174 14.53 -15.36 10.86
N TRP A 175 15.37 -15.17 9.86
CA TRP A 175 15.60 -13.88 9.21
C TRP A 175 14.77 -13.66 7.94
N SER A 176 13.84 -14.56 7.66
CA SER A 176 12.97 -14.51 6.48
C SER A 176 11.50 -14.47 6.91
N VAL A 177 10.73 -13.58 6.30
CA VAL A 177 9.29 -13.44 6.57
C VAL A 177 8.50 -13.46 5.27
N GLU A 178 7.23 -13.86 5.38
CA GLU A 178 6.22 -13.67 4.36
C GLU A 178 5.38 -12.43 4.72
N SER A 179 5.27 -11.51 3.79
CA SER A 179 4.47 -10.30 3.96
C SER A 179 3.10 -10.44 3.33
N THR A 180 2.11 -9.85 3.99
CA THR A 180 0.72 -9.84 3.56
C THR A 180 0.17 -8.42 3.60
N ILE A 181 -0.65 -8.06 2.60
CA ILE A 181 -1.32 -6.77 2.54
C ILE A 181 -2.74 -6.91 1.97
N TYR A 182 -3.69 -6.28 2.65
CA TYR A 182 -5.07 -6.15 2.19
C TYR A 182 -5.53 -4.70 2.30
N CYS A 183 -6.22 -4.20 1.27
CA CYS A 183 -6.81 -2.87 1.25
C CYS A 183 -8.32 -2.97 1.05
N ALA A 184 -9.10 -2.11 1.70
CA ALA A 184 -10.52 -2.01 1.45
C ALA A 184 -10.81 -1.79 -0.04
N PRO A 185 -11.85 -2.39 -0.61
CA PRO A 185 -12.12 -2.36 -2.05
C PRO A 185 -12.14 -0.96 -2.65
N ASP A 186 -12.72 0.00 -1.95
CA ASP A 186 -12.82 1.41 -2.32
C ASP A 186 -11.55 2.24 -2.04
N ALA A 187 -10.63 1.73 -1.23
CA ALA A 187 -9.33 2.35 -0.96
C ALA A 187 -8.21 1.87 -1.91
N ARG A 188 -8.52 0.95 -2.83
CA ARG A 188 -7.56 0.46 -3.83
C ARG A 188 -7.20 1.56 -4.82
N GLY A 189 -5.94 1.60 -5.26
CA GLY A 189 -5.45 2.62 -6.19
C GLY A 189 -5.19 4.00 -5.57
N CYS A 190 -5.61 4.24 -4.31
CA CYS A 190 -5.41 5.51 -3.60
C CYS A 190 -4.02 5.66 -2.94
N GLY A 191 -3.15 4.66 -3.07
CA GLY A 191 -1.80 4.69 -2.51
C GLY A 191 -1.66 4.12 -1.09
N VAL A 192 -2.77 3.80 -0.41
CA VAL A 192 -2.79 3.22 0.96
C VAL A 192 -1.90 1.99 1.07
N GLY A 193 -2.04 1.04 0.14
CA GLY A 193 -1.22 -0.17 0.12
C GLY A 193 0.28 0.12 0.01
N THR A 194 0.66 1.11 -0.80
CA THR A 194 2.07 1.49 -0.94
C THR A 194 2.62 2.12 0.35
N LEU A 195 1.82 2.94 1.04
CA LEU A 195 2.24 3.55 2.31
C LEU A 195 2.43 2.50 3.40
N LEU A 196 1.44 1.63 3.59
CA LEU A 196 1.49 0.51 4.54
C LEU A 196 2.70 -0.39 4.27
N TYR A 197 2.89 -0.79 3.02
CA TYR A 197 3.95 -1.73 2.68
C TYR A 197 5.34 -1.13 2.85
N ARG A 198 5.54 0.14 2.49
CA ARG A 198 6.82 0.83 2.73
C ARG A 198 7.12 0.95 4.21
N ALA A 199 6.14 1.32 5.03
CA ALA A 199 6.30 1.37 6.48
C ALA A 199 6.65 -0.01 7.05
N LEU A 200 5.95 -1.06 6.61
CA LEU A 200 6.24 -2.44 7.03
C LEU A 200 7.66 -2.86 6.66
N LEU A 201 8.10 -2.65 5.41
CA LEU A 201 9.44 -3.04 4.96
C LEU A 201 10.54 -2.31 5.73
N GLU A 202 10.37 -1.01 6.02
CA GLU A 202 11.32 -0.24 6.82
C GLU A 202 11.39 -0.77 8.26
N LEU A 203 10.26 -1.12 8.87
CA LEU A 203 10.22 -1.74 10.21
C LEU A 203 10.81 -3.15 10.21
N LEU A 204 10.55 -3.97 9.20
CA LEU A 204 11.16 -5.30 9.09
C LEU A 204 12.68 -5.22 8.96
N ALA A 205 13.19 -4.27 8.18
CA ALA A 205 14.63 -4.01 8.09
C ALA A 205 15.22 -3.57 9.43
N ALA A 206 14.50 -2.71 10.17
CA ALA A 206 14.89 -2.27 11.52
C ALA A 206 14.85 -3.40 12.56
N CYS A 207 13.91 -4.35 12.44
CA CYS A 207 13.86 -5.57 13.25
C CYS A 207 15.09 -6.49 13.03
N GLY A 208 15.75 -6.37 11.88
CA GLY A 208 16.89 -7.23 11.51
C GLY A 208 16.55 -8.37 10.55
N TYR A 209 15.36 -8.36 9.92
CA TYR A 209 15.03 -9.29 8.85
C TYR A 209 15.89 -9.03 7.61
N TRP A 210 16.21 -10.09 6.88
CA TRP A 210 17.04 -10.06 5.67
C TRP A 210 16.21 -10.23 4.41
N ASN A 211 15.20 -11.11 4.46
CA ASN A 211 14.41 -11.46 3.31
C ASN A 211 12.92 -11.28 3.58
N VAL A 212 12.22 -10.75 2.59
CA VAL A 212 10.76 -10.69 2.57
C VAL A 212 10.27 -11.45 1.35
N TYR A 213 9.39 -12.40 1.58
CA TYR A 213 8.66 -13.12 0.55
C TYR A 213 7.22 -12.59 0.49
N ALA A 214 6.60 -12.73 -0.66
CA ALA A 214 5.17 -12.55 -0.82
C ALA A 214 4.64 -13.61 -1.78
N LEU A 215 3.53 -14.24 -1.38
CA LEU A 215 2.81 -15.22 -2.19
C LEU A 215 1.60 -14.51 -2.82
N VAL A 216 1.56 -14.48 -4.13
CA VAL A 216 0.55 -13.75 -4.89
C VAL A 216 -0.22 -14.71 -5.79
N ALA A 217 -1.55 -14.77 -5.63
CA ALA A 217 -2.41 -15.54 -6.52
C ALA A 217 -2.22 -15.05 -7.97
N ASP A 218 -2.09 -15.97 -8.90
CA ASP A 218 -1.90 -15.69 -10.32
C ASP A 218 -3.16 -16.13 -11.10
N PRO A 219 -3.87 -15.19 -11.79
CA PRO A 219 -3.49 -13.80 -12.06
C PRO A 219 -3.88 -12.81 -10.96
N ASN A 220 -2.96 -11.90 -10.60
CA ASN A 220 -3.26 -10.72 -9.78
C ASN A 220 -2.37 -9.53 -10.18
N PRO A 221 -2.63 -8.89 -11.33
CA PRO A 221 -1.76 -7.85 -11.87
C PRO A 221 -1.65 -6.60 -10.97
N ALA A 222 -2.60 -6.36 -10.08
CA ALA A 222 -2.52 -5.25 -9.12
C ALA A 222 -1.48 -5.54 -8.02
N SER A 223 -1.49 -6.75 -7.47
CA SER A 223 -0.51 -7.20 -6.48
C SER A 223 0.89 -7.32 -7.10
N GLU A 224 1.02 -7.90 -8.28
CA GLU A 224 2.31 -7.98 -8.99
C GLU A 224 2.93 -6.59 -9.20
N ARG A 225 2.13 -5.60 -9.60
CA ARG A 225 2.62 -4.23 -9.80
C ARG A 225 3.14 -3.60 -8.52
N ILE A 226 2.44 -3.74 -7.39
CA ILE A 226 2.91 -3.13 -6.13
C ILE A 226 4.21 -3.78 -5.67
N HIS A 227 4.34 -5.12 -5.78
CA HIS A 227 5.57 -5.82 -5.42
C HIS A 227 6.74 -5.38 -6.31
N ALA A 228 6.57 -5.36 -7.64
CA ALA A 228 7.61 -4.88 -8.55
C ALA A 228 8.02 -3.42 -8.28
N GLN A 229 7.06 -2.54 -7.95
CA GLN A 229 7.33 -1.13 -7.61
C GLN A 229 8.11 -0.97 -6.30
N LEU A 230 7.96 -1.91 -5.38
CA LEU A 230 8.67 -1.92 -4.09
C LEU A 230 10.03 -2.64 -4.17
N GLY A 231 10.41 -3.11 -5.35
CA GLY A 231 11.71 -3.73 -5.60
C GLY A 231 11.74 -5.25 -5.44
N PHE A 232 10.59 -5.90 -5.24
CA PHE A 232 10.53 -7.35 -5.26
C PHE A 232 10.78 -7.89 -6.67
N SER A 233 11.43 -9.05 -6.73
CA SER A 233 11.61 -9.85 -7.94
C SER A 233 10.73 -11.09 -7.90
N CYS A 234 10.04 -11.42 -9.00
CA CYS A 234 9.33 -12.69 -9.11
C CYS A 234 10.36 -13.82 -9.27
N VAL A 235 10.40 -14.73 -8.32
CA VAL A 235 11.39 -15.82 -8.27
C VAL A 235 10.81 -17.18 -8.66
N GLY A 236 9.49 -17.26 -8.83
CA GLY A 236 8.83 -18.48 -9.28
C GLY A 236 7.36 -18.28 -9.60
N ARG A 237 6.83 -19.13 -10.49
CA ARG A 237 5.41 -19.25 -10.80
C ARG A 237 5.03 -20.71 -10.89
N THR A 238 3.93 -21.08 -10.27
CA THR A 238 3.37 -22.44 -10.34
C THR A 238 1.91 -22.35 -10.80
N PRO A 239 1.54 -23.01 -11.91
CA PRO A 239 0.16 -23.04 -12.37
C PRO A 239 -0.66 -24.01 -11.52
N HIS A 240 -1.98 -23.83 -11.49
CA HIS A 240 -2.92 -24.74 -10.84
C HIS A 240 -2.56 -25.12 -9.40
N THR A 241 -2.11 -24.15 -8.62
CA THR A 241 -1.67 -24.36 -7.22
C THR A 241 -2.87 -24.46 -6.27
N ALA A 242 -3.94 -23.72 -6.54
CA ALA A 242 -5.12 -23.68 -5.68
C ALA A 242 -6.41 -23.57 -6.52
N TYR A 243 -7.54 -24.00 -5.91
CA TYR A 243 -8.86 -23.89 -6.52
C TYR A 243 -9.76 -23.00 -5.68
N LYS A 244 -10.10 -21.82 -6.21
CA LYS A 244 -11.06 -20.88 -5.62
C LYS A 244 -11.65 -20.02 -6.72
N PHE A 245 -12.97 -20.15 -6.97
CA PHE A 245 -13.65 -19.54 -8.12
C PHE A 245 -13.07 -19.97 -9.48
N GLY A 246 -12.29 -21.04 -9.53
CA GLY A 246 -11.51 -21.58 -10.62
C GLY A 246 -10.10 -21.93 -10.21
N TRP A 247 -9.33 -22.55 -11.12
CA TRP A 247 -7.92 -22.83 -10.89
C TRP A 247 -7.08 -21.55 -10.88
N LEU A 248 -6.23 -21.43 -9.87
CA LEU A 248 -5.31 -20.31 -9.67
C LEU A 248 -3.88 -20.81 -9.65
N GLY A 249 -2.99 -20.05 -10.24
CA GLY A 249 -1.57 -20.19 -10.05
C GLY A 249 -1.11 -19.45 -8.79
N LEU A 250 0.17 -19.58 -8.47
CA LEU A 250 0.86 -18.87 -7.42
C LEU A 250 2.14 -18.28 -7.97
N SER A 251 2.37 -16.98 -7.76
CA SER A 251 3.66 -16.36 -8.00
C SER A 251 4.34 -16.03 -6.67
N THR A 252 5.63 -16.38 -6.56
CA THR A 252 6.46 -16.10 -5.40
C THR A 252 7.33 -14.89 -5.71
N TRP A 253 7.24 -13.87 -4.86
CA TRP A 253 8.01 -12.64 -4.95
C TRP A 253 8.99 -12.55 -3.78
N TRP A 254 10.19 -12.04 -4.03
CA TRP A 254 11.25 -11.93 -3.06
C TRP A 254 11.90 -10.55 -3.08
N LEU A 255 12.22 -10.03 -1.89
CA LEU A 255 12.97 -8.80 -1.67
C LEU A 255 14.05 -9.04 -0.62
N ALA A 256 15.31 -8.70 -0.96
CA ALA A 256 16.37 -8.62 0.02
C ALA A 256 16.33 -7.25 0.72
N LEU A 257 16.14 -7.24 2.04
CA LEU A 257 16.27 -6.04 2.86
C LEU A 257 17.73 -5.77 3.23
N ARG A 258 18.54 -6.84 3.27
CA ARG A 258 19.97 -6.79 3.52
C ARG A 258 20.69 -7.79 2.61
N THR A 259 21.94 -7.49 2.30
CA THR A 259 22.84 -8.36 1.54
C THR A 259 24.15 -8.48 2.30
N GLY A 260 24.81 -9.64 2.25
CA GLY A 260 26.07 -9.91 2.91
C GLY A 260 26.22 -11.41 3.18
N ASN A 261 27.37 -11.80 3.72
CA ASN A 261 27.72 -13.18 4.06
C ASN A 261 27.98 -13.34 5.57
N GLU A 262 27.86 -12.29 6.35
CA GLU A 262 28.03 -12.32 7.79
C GLU A 262 26.88 -13.07 8.48
N LYS A 263 27.17 -13.66 9.64
CA LYS A 263 26.13 -14.27 10.48
C LYS A 263 25.13 -13.20 10.91
N PRO A 264 23.83 -13.35 10.62
CA PRO A 264 22.83 -12.35 11.02
C PRO A 264 22.73 -12.22 12.54
N ALA A 265 22.56 -10.99 13.03
CA ALA A 265 22.19 -10.76 14.42
C ALA A 265 20.75 -11.26 14.67
N PRO A 266 20.39 -11.62 15.90
CA PRO A 266 19.04 -12.01 16.23
C PRO A 266 18.03 -10.91 15.89
N VAL A 267 16.90 -11.30 15.34
CA VAL A 267 15.77 -10.38 15.08
C VAL A 267 15.25 -9.82 16.41
N ARG A 268 14.96 -8.53 16.46
CA ARG A 268 14.49 -7.82 17.65
C ARG A 268 13.29 -6.96 17.33
N ARG A 269 12.45 -6.71 18.32
CA ARG A 269 11.38 -5.72 18.18
C ARG A 269 11.95 -4.32 18.04
N VAL A 270 11.38 -3.53 17.16
CA VAL A 270 11.70 -2.10 17.03
C VAL A 270 11.12 -1.36 18.25
N PRO A 271 11.89 -0.47 18.89
CA PRO A 271 11.38 0.39 19.96
C PRO A 271 10.16 1.21 19.50
N ALA A 272 9.25 1.51 20.44
CA ALA A 272 8.02 2.24 20.12
C ALA A 272 8.28 3.62 19.48
N GLU A 273 9.27 4.36 19.98
CA GLU A 273 9.67 5.65 19.42
C GLU A 273 10.13 5.55 17.96
N GLN A 274 10.97 4.56 17.65
CA GLN A 274 11.42 4.32 16.27
C GLN A 274 10.27 3.85 15.39
N THR A 275 9.37 3.02 15.90
CA THR A 275 8.17 2.60 15.18
C THR A 275 7.33 3.82 14.84
N GLN A 276 7.07 4.71 15.79
CA GLN A 276 6.32 5.94 15.60
C GLN A 276 6.97 6.85 14.55
N ALA A 277 8.31 7.02 14.61
CA ALA A 277 9.05 7.80 13.62
C ALA A 277 8.86 7.27 12.19
N VAL A 278 8.88 5.94 12.01
CA VAL A 278 8.61 5.32 10.71
C VAL A 278 7.16 5.56 10.27
N LEU A 279 6.18 5.39 11.16
CA LEU A 279 4.78 5.60 10.80
C LEU A 279 4.51 7.06 10.39
N CYS A 280 5.06 8.04 11.12
CA CYS A 280 4.97 9.48 10.80
C CYS A 280 5.53 9.84 9.42
N LYS A 281 6.52 9.10 8.94
CA LYS A 281 7.12 9.31 7.61
C LYS A 281 6.15 8.96 6.48
N TYR A 282 5.26 8.00 6.69
CA TYR A 282 4.38 7.47 5.64
C TYR A 282 2.92 7.87 5.77
N GLY A 283 2.47 8.25 6.95
CA GLY A 283 1.10 8.65 7.20
C GLY A 283 0.99 9.62 8.37
N LYS A 284 -0.23 9.82 8.84
CA LYS A 284 -0.46 10.45 10.14
C LYS A 284 -0.31 9.41 11.24
N THR A 285 -0.05 9.87 12.43
CA THR A 285 -0.11 9.07 13.65
C THR A 285 -0.95 9.81 14.68
N GLU A 286 -1.41 9.12 15.69
CA GLU A 286 -2.12 9.72 16.81
C GLU A 286 -1.21 10.60 17.66
#